data_3e2b943d1231898da8d68d35f6de6ef1
#
_entry.id   3e2b943d1231898da8d68d35f6de6ef1
#
_cell.length_a   1.000
_cell.length_b   1.000
_cell.length_c   1.000
_cell.angle_alpha   90.00
_cell.angle_beta   90.00
_cell.angle_gamma   90.00
#
_symmetry.space_group_name_H-M   'P 1'
#
loop_
_entity.id
_entity.type
_entity.pdbx_description
1 polymer ?
#
loop_
_entity_poly.entity_id
_entity_poly.type
_entity_poly.pdbx_seq_one_letter_code
_entity_poly.pdbx_strand_id
1 'polypeptide(L)'
;MKPLSPTDQLFLWLEKRQQPMHVGGLQLFSFPDDAPDDYVAQLADRLRQYTKVTPPFNQRLDYRFGQPVWVEDEHLDLEHHFRFEALPTPGRVRELLSFVSAEHSHLMDRERPLWEFHLIEGLGERQFAV
;
A
#
# COMPACT_ATOMS: atom_id res chain seq x y z
N MET A 1 -22.08 -7.21 2.33
CA MET A 1 -21.66 -7.37 3.74
C MET A 1 -21.22 -8.80 3.98
N LYS A 2 -20.00 -8.98 4.45
CA LYS A 2 -19.39 -10.28 4.63
C LYS A 2 -18.73 -10.36 6.02
N PRO A 3 -19.03 -11.38 6.84
CA PRO A 3 -18.38 -11.50 8.15
C PRO A 3 -16.88 -11.77 7.99
N LEU A 4 -16.08 -11.31 8.94
CA LEU A 4 -14.66 -11.58 8.98
C LEU A 4 -14.40 -13.04 9.34
N SER A 5 -13.34 -13.61 8.75
CA SER A 5 -12.85 -14.92 9.18
C SER A 5 -12.29 -14.83 10.61
N PRO A 6 -12.22 -15.95 11.35
CA PRO A 6 -11.57 -15.94 12.68
C PRO A 6 -10.13 -15.44 12.66
N THR A 7 -9.38 -15.75 11.59
CA THR A 7 -8.02 -15.29 11.44
C THR A 7 -7.94 -13.76 11.28
N ASP A 8 -8.82 -13.19 10.45
CA ASP A 8 -8.87 -11.74 10.28
C ASP A 8 -9.22 -11.04 11.59
N GLN A 9 -10.18 -11.58 12.33
CA GLN A 9 -10.56 -11.05 13.63
C GLN A 9 -9.39 -11.07 14.61
N LEU A 10 -8.62 -12.16 14.59
CA LEU A 10 -7.46 -12.31 15.47
C LEU A 10 -6.39 -11.25 15.17
N PHE A 11 -6.07 -11.02 13.90
CA PHE A 11 -5.10 -10.01 13.51
C PHE A 11 -5.55 -8.61 13.94
N LEU A 12 -6.81 -8.28 13.74
CA LEU A 12 -7.35 -6.98 14.14
C LEU A 12 -7.36 -6.80 15.66
N TRP A 13 -7.63 -7.88 16.38
CA TRP A 13 -7.66 -7.86 17.84
C TRP A 13 -6.26 -7.73 18.44
N LEU A 14 -5.27 -8.42 17.87
CA LEU A 14 -3.89 -8.38 18.35
C LEU A 14 -3.18 -7.09 17.98
N GLU A 15 -3.63 -6.40 16.94
CA GLU A 15 -2.94 -5.22 16.46
C GLU A 15 -3.05 -4.07 17.44
N LYS A 16 -1.91 -3.45 17.69
CA LYS A 16 -1.82 -2.23 18.50
C LYS A 16 -0.66 -1.40 17.97
N ARG A 17 -0.56 -0.17 18.45
CA ARG A 17 0.44 0.79 17.98
C ARG A 17 1.86 0.23 17.99
N GLN A 18 2.22 -0.55 19.02
CA GLN A 18 3.54 -1.16 19.16
C GLN A 18 3.66 -2.49 18.42
N GLN A 19 2.59 -2.99 17.87
CA GLN A 19 2.53 -4.30 17.24
C GLN A 19 1.59 -4.26 16.03
N PRO A 20 2.02 -3.58 14.92
CA PRO A 20 1.26 -3.65 13.68
C PRO A 20 1.17 -5.09 13.19
N MET A 21 0.01 -5.50 12.69
CA MET A 21 -0.23 -6.87 12.22
C MET A 21 -0.37 -6.95 10.71
N HIS A 22 -0.23 -5.84 9.98
CA HIS A 22 -0.24 -5.88 8.53
C HIS A 22 1.09 -6.43 8.01
N VAL A 23 1.03 -7.02 6.83
CA VAL A 23 2.20 -7.55 6.13
C VAL A 23 2.50 -6.72 4.90
N GLY A 24 3.75 -6.68 4.50
CA GLY A 24 4.17 -5.97 3.30
C GLY A 24 5.14 -6.79 2.48
N GLY A 25 5.19 -6.51 1.19
CA GLY A 25 6.18 -7.07 0.29
C GLY A 25 6.96 -5.95 -0.38
N LEU A 26 8.25 -6.10 -0.50
CA LEU A 26 9.11 -5.15 -1.18
C LEU A 26 9.72 -5.82 -2.40
N GLN A 27 9.56 -5.19 -3.56
CA GLN A 27 10.09 -5.68 -4.82
C GLN A 27 10.92 -4.59 -5.50
N LEU A 28 12.07 -4.98 -6.02
CA LEU A 28 12.98 -4.10 -6.76
C LEU A 28 12.92 -4.46 -8.24
N PHE A 29 12.80 -3.44 -9.08
CA PHE A 29 12.73 -3.61 -10.53
C PHE A 29 13.77 -2.74 -11.20
N SER A 30 14.26 -3.19 -12.34
CA SER A 30 15.11 -2.39 -13.23
C SER A 30 14.26 -1.76 -14.32
N PHE A 31 14.65 -0.55 -14.77
CA PHE A 31 14.02 0.04 -15.94
C PHE A 31 14.24 -0.85 -17.16
N PRO A 32 13.30 -0.90 -18.11
CA PRO A 32 13.59 -1.44 -19.43
C PRO A 32 14.79 -0.72 -20.07
N ASP A 33 15.56 -1.42 -20.90
CA ASP A 33 16.84 -0.93 -21.42
C ASP A 33 16.73 0.42 -22.13
N ASP A 34 15.63 0.66 -22.86
CA ASP A 34 15.41 1.86 -23.64
C ASP A 34 14.40 2.82 -22.98
N ALA A 35 14.11 2.62 -21.71
CA ALA A 35 13.15 3.47 -21.02
C ALA A 35 13.72 4.88 -20.76
N PRO A 36 12.87 5.93 -20.86
CA PRO A 36 13.31 7.28 -20.55
C PRO A 36 13.56 7.45 -19.05
N ASP A 37 14.24 8.54 -18.67
CA ASP A 37 14.56 8.80 -17.27
C ASP A 37 13.33 9.02 -16.39
N ASP A 38 12.22 9.47 -16.97
CA ASP A 38 10.95 9.65 -16.28
C ASP A 38 10.02 8.44 -16.36
N TYR A 39 10.59 7.26 -16.62
CA TYR A 39 9.82 6.03 -16.80
C TYR A 39 8.88 5.75 -15.62
N VAL A 40 9.35 5.91 -14.38
CA VAL A 40 8.54 5.62 -13.20
C VAL A 40 7.39 6.60 -13.07
N ALA A 41 7.59 7.87 -13.38
CA ALA A 41 6.52 8.86 -13.41
C ALA A 41 5.46 8.51 -14.44
N GLN A 42 5.87 8.05 -15.62
CA GLN A 42 4.94 7.57 -16.66
C GLN A 42 4.19 6.33 -16.20
N LEU A 43 4.87 5.42 -15.52
CA LEU A 43 4.23 4.23 -14.93
C LEU A 43 3.18 4.63 -13.89
N ALA A 44 3.50 5.59 -13.03
CA ALA A 44 2.55 6.11 -12.04
C ALA A 44 1.30 6.68 -12.71
N ASP A 45 1.46 7.45 -13.77
CA ASP A 45 0.33 8.02 -14.49
C ASP A 45 -0.55 6.94 -15.12
N ARG A 46 0.05 5.88 -15.65
CA ARG A 46 -0.71 4.74 -16.18
C ARG A 46 -1.46 4.00 -15.10
N LEU A 47 -0.84 3.78 -13.96
CA LEU A 47 -1.47 3.05 -12.84
C LEU A 47 -2.64 3.84 -12.25
N ARG A 48 -2.56 5.17 -12.22
CA ARG A 48 -3.65 6.03 -11.74
C ARG A 48 -4.89 5.97 -12.61
N GLN A 49 -4.80 5.46 -13.83
CA GLN A 49 -5.96 5.29 -14.71
C GLN A 49 -6.82 4.09 -14.30
N TYR A 50 -6.30 3.16 -13.52
CA TYR A 50 -7.05 2.01 -13.02
C TYR A 50 -7.83 2.43 -11.78
N THR A 51 -9.00 3.04 -12.01
CA THR A 51 -9.82 3.58 -10.93
C THR A 51 -10.83 2.58 -10.36
N LYS A 52 -11.04 1.46 -11.05
CA LYS A 52 -11.97 0.43 -10.61
C LYS A 52 -11.29 -0.56 -9.70
N VAL A 53 -11.70 -0.58 -8.44
CA VAL A 53 -11.17 -1.49 -7.43
C VAL A 53 -12.24 -2.53 -7.11
N THR A 54 -11.83 -3.79 -7.11
CA THR A 54 -12.73 -4.94 -6.91
C THR A 54 -12.53 -5.58 -5.54
N PRO A 55 -13.51 -6.36 -5.05
CA PRO A 55 -13.33 -7.08 -3.78
C PRO A 55 -12.09 -7.99 -3.81
N PRO A 56 -11.36 -8.15 -2.71
CA PRO A 56 -11.63 -7.56 -1.39
C PRO A 56 -11.06 -6.14 -1.21
N PHE A 57 -10.40 -5.58 -2.22
CA PHE A 57 -9.65 -4.32 -2.09
C PHE A 57 -10.54 -3.08 -1.97
N ASN A 58 -11.82 -3.19 -2.30
CA ASN A 58 -12.79 -2.12 -2.12
C ASN A 58 -13.61 -2.27 -0.83
N GLN A 59 -13.22 -3.18 0.06
CA GLN A 59 -13.97 -3.46 1.29
C GLN A 59 -13.23 -2.90 2.51
N ARG A 60 -13.99 -2.27 3.39
CA ARG A 60 -13.48 -1.75 4.67
C ARG A 60 -14.15 -2.45 5.84
N LEU A 61 -13.54 -2.33 7.00
CA LEU A 61 -14.07 -2.86 8.25
C LEU A 61 -15.28 -2.04 8.72
N ASP A 62 -16.31 -2.73 9.17
CA ASP A 62 -17.45 -2.11 9.85
C ASP A 62 -17.98 -3.08 10.89
N TYR A 63 -18.91 -2.63 11.72
CA TYR A 63 -19.51 -3.44 12.75
C TYR A 63 -21.03 -3.44 12.58
N ARG A 64 -21.61 -4.63 12.63
CA ARG A 64 -23.06 -4.83 12.57
C ARG A 64 -23.48 -5.70 13.76
N PHE A 65 -24.34 -5.16 14.60
CA PHE A 65 -24.77 -5.84 15.83
C PHE A 65 -23.58 -6.30 16.69
N GLY A 66 -22.54 -5.46 16.77
CA GLY A 66 -21.33 -5.77 17.53
C GLY A 66 -20.37 -6.75 16.87
N GLN A 67 -20.68 -7.23 15.67
CA GLN A 67 -19.83 -8.17 14.94
C GLN A 67 -19.06 -7.47 13.83
N PRO A 68 -17.73 -7.78 13.67
CA PRO A 68 -16.96 -7.21 12.58
C PRO A 68 -17.36 -7.81 11.23
N VAL A 69 -17.52 -6.95 10.23
CA VAL A 69 -17.91 -7.34 8.87
C VAL A 69 -17.11 -6.52 7.86
N TRP A 70 -16.95 -7.07 6.67
CA TRP A 70 -16.43 -6.34 5.51
C TRP A 70 -17.59 -5.72 4.74
N VAL A 71 -17.51 -4.41 4.49
CA VAL A 71 -18.51 -3.69 3.70
C VAL A 71 -17.82 -2.96 2.56
N GLU A 72 -18.54 -2.76 1.45
CA GLU A 72 -18.02 -2.00 0.33
C GLU A 72 -17.81 -0.55 0.72
N ASP A 73 -16.64 0.00 0.39
CA ASP A 73 -16.35 1.41 0.56
C ASP A 73 -16.79 2.16 -0.70
N GLU A 74 -17.89 2.88 -0.59
CA GLU A 74 -18.45 3.63 -1.71
C GLU A 74 -17.68 4.92 -2.02
N HIS A 75 -16.77 5.31 -1.12
CA HIS A 75 -15.99 6.55 -1.24
C HIS A 75 -14.48 6.26 -1.22
N LEU A 76 -14.08 5.17 -1.86
CA LEU A 76 -12.68 4.79 -1.92
C LEU A 76 -11.85 5.89 -2.56
N ASP A 77 -10.82 6.33 -1.84
CA ASP A 77 -9.88 7.35 -2.29
C ASP A 77 -8.61 6.67 -2.81
N LEU A 78 -8.47 6.58 -4.11
CA LEU A 78 -7.33 5.91 -4.70
C LEU A 78 -6.00 6.60 -4.35
N GLU A 79 -6.01 7.93 -4.17
CA GLU A 79 -4.79 8.66 -3.79
C GLU A 79 -4.30 8.29 -2.39
N HIS A 80 -5.20 7.87 -1.51
CA HIS A 80 -4.79 7.32 -0.21
C HIS A 80 -4.11 5.98 -0.36
N HIS A 81 -4.59 5.13 -1.27
CA HIS A 81 -4.13 3.76 -1.42
C HIS A 81 -2.95 3.61 -2.36
N PHE A 82 -2.90 4.38 -3.42
CA PHE A 82 -1.79 4.38 -4.37
C PHE A 82 -0.93 5.61 -4.14
N ARG A 83 0.33 5.40 -3.77
CA ARG A 83 1.25 6.48 -3.45
C ARG A 83 2.49 6.40 -4.32
N PHE A 84 2.83 7.52 -4.94
CA PHE A 84 4.02 7.68 -5.74
C PHE A 84 4.99 8.55 -4.97
N GLU A 85 6.17 8.01 -4.63
CA GLU A 85 7.10 8.65 -3.73
C GLU A 85 8.51 8.58 -4.27
N ALA A 86 9.35 9.55 -3.86
CA ALA A 86 10.76 9.63 -4.26
C ALA A 86 11.66 9.51 -3.05
N LEU A 87 12.73 8.73 -3.19
CA LEU A 87 13.71 8.61 -2.13
C LEU A 87 14.60 9.86 -2.07
N PRO A 88 15.11 10.22 -0.87
CA PRO A 88 16.12 11.26 -0.77
C PRO A 88 17.41 10.82 -1.47
N THR A 89 18.15 11.78 -2.03
CA THR A 89 19.45 11.49 -2.61
C THR A 89 20.41 11.00 -1.53
N PRO A 90 21.29 10.03 -1.84
CA PRO A 90 21.62 9.49 -3.16
C PRO A 90 20.77 8.31 -3.64
N GLY A 91 19.70 7.94 -2.97
CA GLY A 91 18.80 6.88 -3.46
C GLY A 91 19.40 5.47 -3.41
N ARG A 92 20.09 5.16 -2.33
CA ARG A 92 20.65 3.83 -2.11
C ARG A 92 19.60 2.89 -1.51
N VAL A 93 19.90 1.59 -1.52
CA VAL A 93 19.06 0.60 -0.83
C VAL A 93 18.85 0.98 0.63
N ARG A 94 19.85 1.59 1.26
CA ARG A 94 19.74 2.06 2.64
C ARG A 94 18.60 3.07 2.84
N GLU A 95 18.47 4.05 1.95
CA GLU A 95 17.38 5.02 2.00
C GLU A 95 16.04 4.33 1.75
N LEU A 96 16.00 3.37 0.83
CA LEU A 96 14.81 2.58 0.57
C LEU A 96 14.36 1.80 1.80
N LEU A 97 15.27 1.09 2.46
CA LEU A 97 14.92 0.30 3.64
C LEU A 97 14.48 1.18 4.81
N SER A 98 15.08 2.35 4.97
CA SER A 98 14.65 3.31 5.99
C SER A 98 13.22 3.80 5.73
N PHE A 99 12.91 4.09 4.48
CA PHE A 99 11.57 4.50 4.07
C PHE A 99 10.55 3.39 4.33
N VAL A 100 10.83 2.18 3.88
CA VAL A 100 9.94 1.03 4.06
C VAL A 100 9.71 0.73 5.53
N SER A 101 10.76 0.78 6.33
CA SER A 101 10.67 0.54 7.77
C SER A 101 9.77 1.57 8.46
N ALA A 102 9.91 2.84 8.10
CA ALA A 102 9.07 3.90 8.65
C ALA A 102 7.59 3.70 8.26
N GLU A 103 7.33 3.43 7.00
CA GLU A 103 5.95 3.23 6.52
C GLU A 103 5.31 1.99 7.14
N HIS A 104 6.06 0.89 7.23
CA HIS A 104 5.55 -0.36 7.79
C HIS A 104 5.25 -0.27 9.28
N SER A 105 5.86 0.68 9.99
CA SER A 105 5.65 0.86 11.43
C SER A 105 4.35 1.58 11.77
N HIS A 106 3.67 2.17 10.80
CA HIS A 106 2.42 2.89 11.01
C HIS A 106 1.22 1.98 10.82
N LEU A 107 0.21 2.13 11.69
CA LEU A 107 -1.04 1.41 11.54
C LEU A 107 -1.83 1.92 10.34
N MET A 108 -2.52 1.02 9.66
CA MET A 108 -3.45 1.42 8.60
C MET A 108 -4.74 1.98 9.18
N ASP A 109 -5.35 2.89 8.45
CA ASP A 109 -6.62 3.50 8.82
C ASP A 109 -7.75 2.49 8.67
N ARG A 110 -8.37 2.09 9.77
CA ARG A 110 -9.47 1.10 9.79
C ARG A 110 -10.79 1.63 9.24
N GLU A 111 -10.89 2.93 8.98
CA GLU A 111 -12.06 3.50 8.31
C GLU A 111 -12.00 3.36 6.79
N ARG A 112 -10.92 2.79 6.28
CA ARG A 112 -10.67 2.57 4.85
C ARG A 112 -10.30 1.10 4.61
N PRO A 113 -10.35 0.62 3.36
CA PRO A 113 -9.78 -0.68 3.05
C PRO A 113 -8.32 -0.78 3.49
N LEU A 114 -7.92 -1.94 4.02
CA LEU A 114 -6.65 -2.10 4.72
C LEU A 114 -5.53 -2.53 3.77
N TRP A 115 -5.20 -1.67 2.83
CA TRP A 115 -4.07 -1.88 1.92
C TRP A 115 -3.50 -0.55 1.46
N GLU A 116 -2.22 -0.57 1.10
CA GLU A 116 -1.54 0.54 0.45
C GLU A 116 -0.56 0.00 -0.58
N PHE A 117 -0.42 0.71 -1.68
CA PHE A 117 0.53 0.42 -2.74
C PHE A 117 1.46 1.61 -2.91
N HIS A 118 2.76 1.38 -2.75
CA HIS A 118 3.76 2.43 -2.87
C HIS A 118 4.62 2.17 -4.10
N LEU A 119 4.66 3.12 -5.02
CA LEU A 119 5.57 3.14 -6.15
C LEU A 119 6.68 4.13 -5.82
N ILE A 120 7.92 3.65 -5.75
CA ILE A 120 9.04 4.40 -5.19
C ILE A 120 10.09 4.61 -6.27
N GLU A 121 10.35 5.88 -6.60
CA GLU A 121 11.41 6.28 -7.51
C GLU A 121 12.62 6.82 -6.76
N GLY A 122 13.67 7.15 -7.49
CA GLY A 122 14.86 7.76 -6.92
C GLY A 122 15.94 6.79 -6.50
N LEU A 123 15.75 5.49 -6.76
CA LEU A 123 16.84 4.52 -6.64
C LEU A 123 17.87 4.75 -7.75
N GLY A 124 19.15 4.59 -7.42
CA GLY A 124 20.22 4.64 -8.40
C GLY A 124 20.17 3.47 -9.39
N GLU A 125 21.02 3.53 -10.42
CA GLU A 125 21.21 2.43 -11.39
C GLU A 125 19.95 2.07 -12.17
N ARG A 126 19.09 3.06 -12.44
CA ARG A 126 17.86 2.85 -13.23
C ARG A 126 16.98 1.75 -12.62
N GLN A 127 16.70 1.89 -11.34
CA GLN A 127 15.84 0.97 -10.60
C GLN A 127 14.70 1.71 -9.92
N PHE A 128 13.65 0.97 -9.61
CA PHE A 128 12.53 1.46 -8.80
C PHE A 128 12.02 0.33 -7.91
N ALA A 129 11.19 0.67 -6.94
CA ALA A 129 10.66 -0.29 -5.99
C ALA A 129 9.14 -0.20 -5.88
N VAL A 130 8.56 -1.29 -5.50
CA VAL A 130 7.12 -1.38 -5.19
C VAL A 130 6.96 -1.99 -3.82
#